data_8d66fb8200e4a25ae5a016336bb5353e
#
_entry.id   8d66fb8200e4a25ae5a016336bb5353e
#
_cell.length_a   1.000
_cell.length_b   1.000
_cell.length_c   1.000
_cell.angle_alpha   90.00
_cell.angle_beta   90.00
_cell.angle_gamma   90.00
#
_symmetry.space_group_name_H-M   'P 1'
#
loop_
_entity.id
_entity.type
_entity.pdbx_description
1 polymer ?
#
loop_
_entity_poly.entity_id
_entity_poly.type
_entity_poly.pdbx_seq_one_letter_code
_entity_poly.pdbx_strand_id
1 'polypeptide(L)'
;MTLKLGILGIDHGHIFGMLSHMQQQGCTCDMYWTDGLAVTEEKFNQVFPQVQKMQDRSRILEDPAIHMILISAIPADRAALAIEAMEAGKDVMVDKPGCTTLDQLAAIKATQKRTGRIWSVNFSERFEVRAVTKAAEIGA
;
A
#
# COMPACT_ATOMS: atom_id res chain seq x y z
N MET A 1 1.19 15.49 -13.66
CA MET A 1 2.30 14.70 -13.12
C MET A 1 1.80 13.28 -12.90
N THR A 2 2.47 12.31 -13.47
CA THR A 2 2.12 10.89 -13.29
C THR A 2 2.75 10.39 -12.00
N LEU A 3 1.97 9.84 -11.07
CA LEU A 3 2.50 9.23 -9.85
C LEU A 3 3.10 7.86 -10.17
N LYS A 4 4.36 7.65 -9.78
CA LYS A 4 5.02 6.34 -9.82
C LYS A 4 4.89 5.67 -8.47
N LEU A 5 4.48 4.41 -8.49
CA LEU A 5 4.23 3.58 -7.32
C LEU A 5 5.33 2.52 -7.18
N GLY A 6 5.59 2.11 -5.95
CA GLY A 6 6.30 0.89 -5.61
C GLY A 6 5.42 -0.01 -4.74
N ILE A 7 5.74 -1.29 -4.62
CA ILE A 7 4.97 -2.23 -3.82
C ILE A 7 5.89 -2.94 -2.83
N LEU A 8 5.47 -2.98 -1.55
CA LEU A 8 6.11 -3.75 -0.49
C LEU A 8 5.12 -4.77 0.09
N GLY A 9 5.35 -6.05 -0.25
CA GLY A 9 4.47 -7.16 0.13
C GLY A 9 3.24 -7.29 -0.74
N ILE A 10 2.99 -8.50 -1.20
CA ILE A 10 1.85 -8.87 -2.06
C ILE A 10 1.10 -10.08 -1.51
N ASP A 11 1.16 -10.31 -0.19
CA ASP A 11 0.64 -11.52 0.46
C ASP A 11 -0.88 -11.64 0.41
N HIS A 12 -1.59 -10.53 0.26
CA HIS A 12 -3.04 -10.51 0.21
C HIS A 12 -3.59 -10.08 -1.16
N GLY A 13 -4.68 -10.73 -1.60
CA GLY A 13 -5.28 -10.51 -2.91
C GLY A 13 -5.83 -9.10 -3.17
N HIS A 14 -5.97 -8.25 -2.17
CA HIS A 14 -6.37 -6.85 -2.37
C HIS A 14 -5.36 -6.04 -3.20
N ILE A 15 -4.09 -6.47 -3.29
CA ILE A 15 -3.09 -5.80 -4.12
C ILE A 15 -3.52 -5.70 -5.59
N PHE A 16 -4.24 -6.68 -6.11
CA PHE A 16 -4.74 -6.65 -7.49
C PHE A 16 -5.68 -5.47 -7.73
N GLY A 17 -6.65 -5.27 -6.83
CA GLY A 17 -7.56 -4.13 -6.88
C GLY A 17 -6.85 -2.80 -6.62
N MET A 18 -6.00 -2.74 -5.61
CA MET A 18 -5.24 -1.53 -5.27
C MET A 18 -4.43 -1.05 -6.47
N LEU A 19 -3.62 -1.92 -7.08
CA LEU A 19 -2.79 -1.54 -8.22
C LEU A 19 -3.64 -1.21 -9.46
N SER A 20 -4.63 -2.03 -9.79
CA SER A 20 -5.50 -1.80 -10.97
C SER A 20 -6.22 -0.46 -10.89
N HIS A 21 -6.80 -0.11 -9.73
CA HIS A 21 -7.48 1.17 -9.57
C HIS A 21 -6.52 2.36 -9.68
N MET A 22 -5.32 2.26 -9.12
CA MET A 22 -4.32 3.33 -9.24
C MET A 22 -3.85 3.48 -10.69
N GLN A 23 -3.66 2.40 -11.43
CA GLN A 23 -3.31 2.45 -12.85
C GLN A 23 -4.43 3.07 -13.71
N GLN A 24 -5.70 2.79 -13.39
CA GLN A 24 -6.84 3.45 -14.05
C GLN A 24 -6.86 4.97 -13.83
N GLN A 25 -6.25 5.45 -12.74
CA GLN A 25 -6.06 6.88 -12.48
C GLN A 25 -4.76 7.44 -13.10
N GLY A 26 -4.08 6.67 -13.95
CA GLY A 26 -2.86 7.10 -14.63
C GLY A 26 -1.57 6.90 -13.85
N CYS A 27 -1.60 6.20 -12.71
CA CYS A 27 -0.38 5.86 -11.98
C CYS A 27 0.41 4.76 -12.69
N THR A 28 1.73 4.75 -12.51
CA THR A 28 2.62 3.70 -13.03
C THR A 28 3.25 2.92 -11.89
N CYS A 29 3.57 1.66 -12.14
CA CYS A 29 4.30 0.80 -11.21
C CYS A 29 5.15 -0.19 -12.02
N ASP A 30 6.42 -0.29 -11.69
CA ASP A 30 7.37 -1.18 -12.37
C ASP A 30 8.19 -2.07 -11.42
N MET A 31 8.05 -1.88 -10.10
CA MET A 31 8.80 -2.64 -9.11
C MET A 31 7.94 -3.07 -7.92
N TYR A 32 8.15 -4.31 -7.48
CA TYR A 32 7.64 -4.81 -6.20
C TYR A 32 8.69 -5.60 -5.44
N TRP A 33 8.52 -5.70 -4.14
CA TRP A 33 9.26 -6.57 -3.26
C TRP A 33 8.28 -7.36 -2.39
N THR A 34 8.64 -8.61 -2.10
CA THR A 34 8.00 -9.45 -1.07
C THR A 34 9.06 -10.34 -0.45
N ASP A 35 8.85 -10.83 0.76
CA ASP A 35 9.81 -11.67 1.48
C ASP A 35 9.93 -13.11 0.95
N GLY A 36 9.24 -13.42 -0.14
CA GLY A 36 9.45 -14.63 -0.92
C GLY A 36 8.46 -15.76 -0.69
N LEU A 37 7.45 -15.58 0.15
CA LEU A 37 6.45 -16.61 0.47
C LEU A 37 5.02 -16.26 0.07
N ALA A 38 4.82 -15.18 -0.68
CA ALA A 38 3.50 -14.72 -1.08
C ALA A 38 2.80 -15.71 -2.02
N VAL A 39 1.72 -16.33 -1.55
CA VAL A 39 0.90 -17.27 -2.35
C VAL A 39 0.26 -16.62 -3.58
N THR A 40 0.21 -15.30 -3.61
CA THR A 40 -0.33 -14.51 -4.71
C THR A 40 0.69 -14.23 -5.81
N GLU A 41 1.97 -14.52 -5.59
CA GLU A 41 3.07 -14.05 -6.45
C GLU A 41 2.98 -14.56 -7.89
N GLU A 42 2.68 -15.84 -8.08
CA GLU A 42 2.53 -16.40 -9.42
C GLU A 42 1.44 -15.68 -10.21
N LYS A 43 0.25 -15.51 -9.59
CA LYS A 43 -0.87 -14.80 -10.22
C LYS A 43 -0.55 -13.31 -10.41
N PHE A 44 0.15 -12.69 -9.47
CA PHE A 44 0.56 -11.29 -9.59
C PHE A 44 1.43 -11.07 -10.82
N ASN A 45 2.43 -11.91 -11.03
CA ASN A 45 3.32 -11.84 -12.20
C ASN A 45 2.60 -12.11 -13.53
N GLN A 46 1.55 -12.94 -13.51
CA GLN A 46 0.70 -13.17 -14.70
C GLN A 46 -0.17 -11.96 -15.04
N VAL A 47 -0.73 -11.28 -14.02
CA VAL A 47 -1.64 -10.14 -14.21
C VAL A 47 -0.87 -8.84 -14.49
N PHE A 48 0.30 -8.66 -13.85
CA PHE A 48 1.13 -7.48 -13.97
C PHE A 48 2.56 -7.83 -14.43
N PRO A 49 2.74 -8.40 -15.62
CA PRO A 49 4.03 -8.88 -16.10
C PRO A 49 5.09 -7.78 -16.26
N GLN A 50 4.66 -6.51 -16.31
CA GLN A 50 5.54 -5.34 -16.38
C GLN A 50 6.12 -4.94 -15.02
N VAL A 51 5.60 -5.46 -13.89
CA VAL A 51 6.07 -5.12 -12.55
C VAL A 51 7.11 -6.15 -12.11
N GLN A 52 8.35 -5.73 -11.96
CA GLN A 52 9.48 -6.62 -11.70
C GLN A 52 9.74 -6.81 -10.21
N LYS A 53 10.05 -8.05 -9.81
CA LYS A 53 10.46 -8.37 -8.44
C LYS A 53 11.85 -7.83 -8.14
N MET A 54 11.97 -7.06 -7.06
CA MET A 54 13.25 -6.64 -6.51
C MET A 54 13.69 -7.63 -5.41
N GLN A 55 14.98 -7.95 -5.38
CA GLN A 55 15.56 -8.79 -4.33
C GLN A 55 15.74 -8.01 -3.02
N ASP A 56 15.96 -6.70 -3.14
CA ASP A 56 16.11 -5.79 -2.01
C ASP A 56 15.10 -4.63 -2.15
N ARG A 57 14.31 -4.43 -1.08
CA ARG A 57 13.32 -3.36 -1.03
C ARG A 57 13.94 -1.95 -1.01
N SER A 58 15.21 -1.83 -0.65
CA SER A 58 15.93 -0.55 -0.75
C SER A 58 15.88 0.03 -2.16
N ARG A 59 15.89 -0.82 -3.19
CA ARG A 59 15.78 -0.40 -4.59
C ARG A 59 14.49 0.37 -4.89
N ILE A 60 13.42 0.06 -4.16
CA ILE A 60 12.11 0.73 -4.27
C ILE A 60 12.10 1.99 -3.39
N LEU A 61 12.59 1.85 -2.15
CA LEU A 61 12.55 2.93 -1.17
C LEU A 61 13.45 4.10 -1.53
N GLU A 62 14.62 3.82 -2.10
CA GLU A 62 15.61 4.84 -2.49
C GLU A 62 15.39 5.43 -3.88
N ASP A 63 14.50 4.86 -4.71
CA ASP A 63 14.19 5.41 -6.03
C ASP A 63 13.45 6.76 -5.90
N PRO A 64 14.08 7.90 -6.26
CA PRO A 64 13.48 9.21 -6.11
C PRO A 64 12.26 9.43 -7.03
N ALA A 65 12.09 8.61 -8.06
CA ALA A 65 10.95 8.67 -8.96
C ALA A 65 9.68 8.04 -8.34
N ILE A 66 9.82 7.18 -7.33
CA ILE A 66 8.68 6.58 -6.64
C ILE A 66 8.13 7.56 -5.60
N HIS A 67 6.84 7.84 -5.68
CA HIS A 67 6.13 8.81 -4.85
C HIS A 67 5.35 8.15 -3.71
N MET A 68 4.79 6.96 -3.97
CA MET A 68 3.90 6.25 -3.04
C MET A 68 4.18 4.75 -3.05
N ILE A 69 4.04 4.14 -1.89
CA ILE A 69 4.15 2.69 -1.69
C ILE A 69 2.79 2.08 -1.41
N LEU A 70 2.45 1.04 -2.16
CA LEU A 70 1.32 0.15 -1.85
C LEU A 70 1.82 -1.01 -0.98
N ILE A 71 1.11 -1.32 0.10
CA ILE A 71 1.49 -2.40 1.03
C ILE A 71 0.33 -3.36 1.19
N SER A 72 0.54 -4.62 0.79
CA SER A 72 -0.40 -5.72 1.00
C SER A 72 0.31 -6.97 1.58
N ALA A 73 1.31 -6.73 2.42
CA ALA A 73 2.02 -7.73 3.22
C ALA A 73 1.09 -8.40 4.26
N ILE A 74 1.58 -9.40 4.96
CA ILE A 74 0.86 -9.95 6.12
C ILE A 74 0.60 -8.85 7.17
N PRO A 75 -0.54 -8.88 7.89
CA PRO A 75 -0.93 -7.79 8.78
C PRO A 75 0.12 -7.39 9.83
N ALA A 76 0.90 -8.37 10.32
CA ALA A 76 1.93 -8.13 11.33
C ALA A 76 3.05 -7.19 10.85
N ASP A 77 3.40 -7.23 9.55
CA ASP A 77 4.55 -6.52 8.98
C ASP A 77 4.19 -5.16 8.39
N ARG A 78 2.90 -4.90 8.18
CA ARG A 78 2.41 -3.68 7.49
C ARG A 78 2.86 -2.39 8.15
N ALA A 79 2.83 -2.33 9.48
CA ALA A 79 3.22 -1.14 10.22
C ALA A 79 4.71 -0.82 10.05
N ALA A 80 5.57 -1.83 10.15
CA ALA A 80 7.03 -1.64 9.98
C ALA A 80 7.36 -1.19 8.56
N LEU A 81 6.78 -1.82 7.54
CA LEU A 81 6.97 -1.44 6.14
C LEU A 81 6.45 -0.03 5.84
N ALA A 82 5.31 0.35 6.43
CA ALA A 82 4.76 1.70 6.27
C ALA A 82 5.65 2.77 6.90
N ILE A 83 6.19 2.51 8.08
CA ILE A 83 7.14 3.40 8.77
C ILE A 83 8.40 3.57 7.92
N GLU A 84 8.99 2.47 7.46
CA GLU A 84 10.18 2.48 6.61
C GLU A 84 9.95 3.28 5.32
N ALA A 85 8.81 3.11 4.66
CA ALA A 85 8.45 3.86 3.47
C ALA A 85 8.30 5.37 3.74
N MET A 86 7.65 5.77 4.83
CA MET A 86 7.51 7.17 5.21
C MET A 86 8.86 7.80 5.59
N GLU A 87 9.76 7.06 6.24
CA GLU A 87 11.14 7.50 6.52
C GLU A 87 11.94 7.73 5.24
N ALA A 88 11.70 6.90 4.21
CA ALA A 88 12.27 7.08 2.88
C ALA A 88 11.59 8.20 2.06
N GLY A 89 10.69 8.98 2.69
CA GLY A 89 10.02 10.11 2.05
C GLY A 89 8.87 9.74 1.11
N LYS A 90 8.32 8.52 1.22
CA LYS A 90 7.20 8.06 0.40
C LYS A 90 5.88 8.18 1.13
N ASP A 91 4.82 8.48 0.40
CA ASP A 91 3.46 8.32 0.88
C ASP A 91 3.08 6.84 0.87
N VAL A 92 2.09 6.44 1.68
CA VAL A 92 1.73 5.02 1.86
C VAL A 92 0.23 4.81 1.72
N MET A 93 -0.13 3.80 0.95
CA MET A 93 -1.45 3.16 0.99
C MET A 93 -1.28 1.71 1.41
N VAL A 94 -1.80 1.37 2.58
CA VAL A 94 -1.71 0.03 3.15
C VAL A 94 -3.06 -0.67 3.12
N ASP A 95 -3.06 -1.99 2.87
CA ASP A 95 -4.26 -2.82 2.98
C ASP A 95 -4.76 -2.89 4.44
N LYS A 96 -6.07 -3.11 4.61
CA LYS A 96 -6.70 -3.27 5.93
C LYS A 96 -6.38 -4.65 6.55
N PRO A 97 -6.13 -4.73 7.86
CA PRO A 97 -5.87 -3.64 8.78
C PRO A 97 -4.50 -3.01 8.52
N GLY A 98 -4.39 -1.68 8.70
CA GLY A 98 -3.13 -0.97 8.49
C GLY A 98 -2.09 -1.21 9.58
N CYS A 99 -2.52 -1.65 10.76
CA CYS A 99 -1.70 -2.10 11.89
C CYS A 99 -2.51 -3.04 12.77
N THR A 100 -1.85 -3.77 13.68
CA THR A 100 -2.48 -4.79 14.52
C THR A 100 -2.39 -4.49 16.01
N THR A 101 -1.62 -3.49 16.42
CA THR A 101 -1.48 -3.08 17.82
C THR A 101 -1.54 -1.56 17.99
N LEU A 102 -1.87 -1.11 19.21
CA LEU A 102 -1.87 0.32 19.54
C LEU A 102 -0.46 0.92 19.50
N ASP A 103 0.56 0.15 19.86
CA ASP A 103 1.96 0.60 19.79
C ASP A 103 2.39 0.85 18.33
N GLN A 104 2.01 -0.05 17.42
CA GLN A 104 2.21 0.17 15.98
C GLN A 104 1.50 1.44 15.50
N LEU A 105 0.25 1.65 15.91
CA LEU A 105 -0.48 2.87 15.55
C LEU A 105 0.20 4.13 16.10
N ALA A 106 0.68 4.10 17.34
CA ALA A 106 1.41 5.21 17.94
C ALA A 106 2.70 5.53 17.17
N ALA A 107 3.47 4.50 16.79
CA ALA A 107 4.68 4.64 15.99
C ALA A 107 4.39 5.22 14.59
N ILE A 108 3.36 4.74 13.91
CA ILE A 108 2.93 5.27 12.61
C ILE A 108 2.58 6.76 12.72
N LYS A 109 1.77 7.14 13.72
CA LYS A 109 1.37 8.54 13.94
C LYS A 109 2.57 9.44 14.23
N ALA A 110 3.54 8.96 15.03
CA ALA A 110 4.77 9.70 15.32
C ALA A 110 5.62 9.90 14.05
N THR A 111 5.76 8.84 13.23
CA THR A 111 6.48 8.90 11.95
C THR A 111 5.79 9.83 10.96
N GLN A 112 4.47 9.74 10.83
CA GLN A 112 3.69 10.63 9.97
C GLN A 112 3.89 12.11 10.36
N LYS A 113 3.83 12.41 11.65
CA LYS A 113 4.06 13.77 12.15
C LYS A 113 5.47 14.28 11.84
N ARG A 114 6.48 13.41 11.96
CA ARG A 114 7.89 13.78 11.75
C ARG A 114 8.25 13.93 10.28
N THR A 115 7.75 13.04 9.43
CA THR A 115 8.08 13.02 8.00
C THR A 115 7.18 13.88 7.14
N GLY A 116 5.97 14.21 7.61
CA GLY A 116 4.94 14.90 6.85
C GLY A 116 4.32 14.03 5.73
N ARG A 117 4.59 12.71 5.73
CA ARG A 117 4.07 11.80 4.71
C ARG A 117 2.65 11.38 5.00
N ILE A 118 1.94 10.95 3.96
CA ILE A 118 0.57 10.44 4.06
C ILE A 118 0.62 8.96 4.39
N TRP A 119 -0.12 8.54 5.40
CA TRP A 119 -0.45 7.14 5.65
C TRP A 119 -1.95 6.95 5.51
N SER A 120 -2.37 6.14 4.56
CA SER A 120 -3.77 5.81 4.29
C SER A 120 -4.00 4.31 4.35
N VAL A 121 -5.19 3.91 4.84
CA VAL A 121 -5.62 2.51 4.87
C VAL A 121 -6.69 2.31 3.82
N ASN A 122 -6.53 1.28 2.99
CA ASN A 122 -7.46 0.94 1.92
C ASN A 122 -8.71 0.23 2.49
N PHE A 123 -9.67 1.01 2.98
CA PHE A 123 -11.01 0.54 3.35
C PHE A 123 -11.95 0.66 2.16
N SER A 124 -11.84 -0.28 1.21
CA SER A 124 -12.63 -0.28 -0.03
C SER A 124 -14.14 -0.22 0.23
N GLU A 125 -14.62 -0.92 1.26
CA GLU A 125 -16.04 -0.99 1.63
C GLU A 125 -16.63 0.36 2.03
N ARG A 126 -15.80 1.31 2.46
CA ARG A 126 -16.24 2.68 2.77
C ARG A 126 -16.88 3.39 1.58
N PHE A 127 -16.44 3.04 0.37
CA PHE A 127 -16.88 3.68 -0.87
C PHE A 127 -17.92 2.84 -1.63
N GLU A 128 -18.33 1.68 -1.11
CA GLU A 128 -19.40 0.90 -1.71
C GLU A 128 -20.74 1.62 -1.58
N VAL A 129 -21.56 1.52 -2.63
CA VAL A 129 -22.87 2.20 -2.71
C VAL A 129 -23.73 1.89 -1.47
N ARG A 130 -23.74 0.63 -1.03
CA ARG A 130 -24.51 0.21 0.16
C ARG A 130 -24.05 0.92 1.43
N ALA A 131 -22.75 1.06 1.64
CA ALA A 131 -22.20 1.73 2.81
C ALA A 131 -22.50 3.23 2.79
N VAL A 132 -22.32 3.88 1.63
CA VAL A 132 -22.61 5.31 1.44
C VAL A 132 -24.09 5.61 1.64
N THR A 133 -24.99 4.78 1.05
CA THR A 133 -26.44 4.94 1.20
C THR A 133 -26.85 4.80 2.66
N LYS A 134 -26.33 3.76 3.34
CA LYS A 134 -26.68 3.52 4.76
C LYS A 134 -26.18 4.64 5.68
N ALA A 135 -24.99 5.15 5.44
CA ALA A 135 -24.46 6.30 6.19
C ALA A 135 -25.32 7.56 6.03
N ALA A 136 -25.80 7.82 4.80
CA ALA A 136 -26.71 8.93 4.53
C ALA A 136 -28.07 8.77 5.25
N GLU A 137 -28.62 7.55 5.29
CA GLU A 137 -29.87 7.25 6.00
C GLU A 137 -29.74 7.46 7.53
N ILE A 138 -28.59 7.11 8.12
CA ILE A 138 -28.34 7.24 9.57
C ILE A 138 -28.08 8.71 9.94
N GLY A 139 -27.46 9.48 9.06
CA GLY A 139 -27.11 10.89 9.28
C GLY A 139 -28.24 11.89 9.00
N ALA A 140 -29.34 11.41 8.46
CA ALA A 140 -30.53 12.21 8.20
C ALA A 140 -31.50 12.15 9.39
#